data_2d2d8bb39d7305818f81854031b42fcd
#
_entry.id   2d2d8bb39d7305818f81854031b42fcd
#
_cell.length_a   1.000
_cell.length_b   1.000
_cell.length_c   1.000
_cell.angle_alpha   90.00
_cell.angle_beta   90.00
_cell.angle_gamma   90.00
#
_symmetry.space_group_name_H-M   'P 1'
#
loop_
_entity.id
_entity.type
_entity.pdbx_description
1 polymer ?
#
loop_
_entity_poly.entity_id
_entity_poly.type
_entity_poly.pdbx_seq_one_letter_code
_entity_poly.pdbx_strand_id
1 'polypeptide(L)'
;MRYIGLDVHKDNITACVLTSTGKPKFEKEFLKESGNWILDELLDFGDKEGFCVMMESGTYAYAPFRFFSDRGIEVHVVHAKALKVITDSDKKTDRKDALTIAKMLRLWKKGDIDLQMAYMPTREQCELKDICRYREEISKKIGDETRRIKSHMSRNCEYLPEEFDNFQTEKARQFVKSTYPKDRTLMRRMDCLIDLFNERDLIKEDVESRLPGSRDVELLCGIPGIGRQTAVQIMSMIVDVNRFTDAEKLCAYFGMVPRVRDSGGKEHHGRMTKNGDRMMRMIMERVTESHVRNCNSSVTKYYKRKREEMGTKKALITASRKMLSVIYAVLKSGKDFRPAA
;
A
#
# COMPACT_ATOMS: atom_id res chain seq x y z
N MET A 1 11.84 10.31 32.06
CA MET A 1 11.13 9.64 30.95
C MET A 1 11.59 8.20 30.84
N ARG A 2 10.67 7.26 30.69
CA ARG A 2 10.95 5.83 30.49
C ARG A 2 10.78 5.47 29.01
N TYR A 3 11.44 4.41 28.59
CA TYR A 3 11.46 3.96 27.18
C TYR A 3 11.00 2.51 27.13
N ILE A 4 9.90 2.26 26.41
CA ILE A 4 9.30 0.93 26.29
C ILE A 4 9.52 0.43 24.86
N GLY A 5 10.18 -0.72 24.73
CA GLY A 5 10.31 -1.45 23.49
C GLY A 5 9.35 -2.64 23.49
N LEU A 6 8.61 -2.78 22.40
CA LEU A 6 7.70 -3.90 22.19
C LEU A 6 8.13 -4.72 20.98
N ASP A 7 8.38 -6.00 21.19
CA ASP A 7 8.48 -6.98 20.13
C ASP A 7 7.12 -7.67 19.98
N VAL A 8 6.47 -7.43 18.82
CA VAL A 8 5.06 -7.74 18.60
C VAL A 8 4.91 -8.91 17.65
N HIS A 9 4.40 -10.01 18.15
CA HIS A 9 4.08 -11.20 17.38
C HIS A 9 2.56 -11.42 17.27
N LYS A 10 2.17 -12.51 16.60
CA LYS A 10 0.75 -12.85 16.37
C LYS A 10 0.00 -13.08 17.68
N ASP A 11 0.61 -13.82 18.59
CA ASP A 11 -0.05 -14.34 19.79
C ASP A 11 0.57 -13.83 21.09
N ASN A 12 1.72 -13.16 21.02
CA ASN A 12 2.40 -12.58 22.17
C ASN A 12 3.07 -11.24 21.86
N ILE A 13 3.27 -10.44 22.88
CA ILE A 13 4.06 -9.21 22.87
C ILE A 13 5.09 -9.29 23.98
N THR A 14 6.36 -9.18 23.67
CA THR A 14 7.40 -9.01 24.68
C THR A 14 7.68 -7.53 24.88
N ALA A 15 7.57 -7.06 26.11
CA ALA A 15 7.85 -5.68 26.49
C ALA A 15 9.11 -5.57 27.36
N CYS A 16 9.92 -4.56 27.08
CA CYS A 16 11.05 -4.18 27.91
C CYS A 16 10.98 -2.69 28.24
N VAL A 17 11.05 -2.34 29.52
CA VAL A 17 11.03 -0.97 30.01
C VAL A 17 12.40 -0.55 30.51
N LEU A 18 12.96 0.52 29.94
CA LEU A 18 14.21 1.13 30.37
C LEU A 18 13.96 2.40 31.16
N THR A 19 14.83 2.63 32.16
CA THR A 19 14.92 3.92 32.85
C THR A 19 15.53 5.01 31.93
N SER A 20 15.47 6.26 32.33
CA SER A 20 16.17 7.38 31.67
C SER A 20 17.68 7.15 31.51
N THR A 21 18.30 6.42 32.44
CA THR A 21 19.72 6.05 32.37
C THR A 21 20.00 4.84 31.49
N GLY A 22 18.96 4.14 30.99
CA GLY A 22 19.09 2.98 30.12
C GLY A 22 19.21 1.64 30.87
N LYS A 23 18.95 1.61 32.18
CA LYS A 23 18.91 0.35 32.94
C LYS A 23 17.55 -0.32 32.74
N PRO A 24 17.50 -1.63 32.46
CA PRO A 24 16.25 -2.40 32.43
C PRO A 24 15.57 -2.34 33.81
N LYS A 25 14.26 -2.03 33.82
CA LYS A 25 13.43 -1.97 35.02
C LYS A 25 12.38 -3.08 35.05
N PHE A 26 11.92 -3.46 33.87
CA PHE A 26 10.82 -4.41 33.71
C PHE A 26 10.97 -5.14 32.39
N GLU A 27 10.60 -6.41 32.40
CA GLU A 27 10.54 -7.26 31.21
C GLU A 27 9.42 -8.27 31.42
N LYS A 28 8.48 -8.35 30.47
CA LYS A 28 7.36 -9.28 30.53
C LYS A 28 6.84 -9.63 29.15
N GLU A 29 6.37 -10.85 29.03
CA GLU A 29 5.61 -11.32 27.89
C GLU A 29 4.11 -11.19 28.21
N PHE A 30 3.36 -10.59 27.29
CA PHE A 30 1.92 -10.45 27.33
C PHE A 30 1.32 -11.37 26.28
N LEU A 31 0.40 -12.22 26.69
CA LEU A 31 -0.35 -13.09 25.79
C LEU A 31 -1.62 -12.38 25.33
N LYS A 32 -2.07 -12.75 24.15
CA LYS A 32 -3.33 -12.28 23.59
C LYS A 32 -4.49 -13.02 24.23
N GLU A 33 -5.40 -12.30 24.86
CA GLU A 33 -6.59 -12.87 25.51
C GLU A 33 -7.86 -12.48 24.77
N SER A 34 -8.71 -13.46 24.42
CA SER A 34 -9.99 -13.23 23.74
C SER A 34 -9.89 -12.31 22.51
N GLY A 35 -8.78 -12.39 21.79
CA GLY A 35 -8.52 -11.55 20.60
C GLY A 35 -7.96 -10.15 20.90
N ASN A 36 -7.84 -9.74 22.17
CA ASN A 36 -7.38 -8.43 22.58
C ASN A 36 -6.03 -8.48 23.30
N TRP A 37 -5.32 -7.34 23.25
CA TRP A 37 -4.09 -7.13 24.01
C TRP A 37 -4.42 -6.45 25.34
N ILE A 38 -4.00 -7.06 26.45
CA ILE A 38 -4.11 -6.48 27.78
C ILE A 38 -2.74 -5.93 28.15
N LEU A 39 -2.52 -4.65 27.90
CA LEU A 39 -1.26 -3.96 28.09
C LEU A 39 -1.33 -2.91 29.22
N ASP A 40 -2.41 -2.93 30.02
CA ASP A 40 -2.68 -1.90 31.04
C ASP A 40 -1.56 -1.82 32.07
N GLU A 41 -0.90 -2.92 32.42
CA GLU A 41 0.25 -2.92 33.33
C GLU A 41 1.41 -2.02 32.84
N LEU A 42 1.50 -1.81 31.51
CA LEU A 42 2.50 -0.89 30.96
C LEU A 42 2.14 0.59 31.19
N LEU A 43 0.87 0.89 31.49
CA LEU A 43 0.42 2.24 31.80
C LEU A 43 0.93 2.71 33.19
N ASP A 44 1.14 1.79 34.11
CA ASP A 44 1.64 2.07 35.48
C ASP A 44 3.06 2.68 35.47
N PHE A 45 3.78 2.51 34.35
CA PHE A 45 5.09 3.14 34.15
C PHE A 45 5.03 4.64 33.81
N GLY A 46 3.82 5.23 33.70
CA GLY A 46 3.58 6.63 33.35
C GLY A 46 3.63 7.65 34.49
N ASP A 47 3.73 7.24 35.75
CA ASP A 47 3.33 8.02 36.96
C ASP A 47 4.19 9.20 37.07
N LYS A 48 4.99 9.80 36.90
CA LYS A 48 5.62 11.13 37.16
C LYS A 48 6.56 11.62 36.07
N GLU A 49 7.15 10.68 35.33
CA GLU A 49 8.21 11.02 34.37
C GLU A 49 7.72 10.91 32.91
N GLY A 50 6.55 10.33 32.68
CA GLY A 50 6.07 9.98 31.37
C GLY A 50 6.87 8.81 30.74
N PHE A 51 6.30 8.19 29.71
CA PHE A 51 6.99 7.19 28.92
C PHE A 51 6.65 7.34 27.43
N CYS A 52 7.47 6.76 26.59
CA CYS A 52 7.20 6.60 25.17
C CYS A 52 7.45 5.14 24.75
N VAL A 53 6.77 4.73 23.71
CA VAL A 53 6.73 3.35 23.25
C VAL A 53 7.29 3.26 21.82
N MET A 54 8.02 2.19 21.52
CA MET A 54 8.45 1.87 20.17
C MET A 54 8.24 0.39 19.87
N MET A 55 7.86 0.10 18.63
CA MET A 55 7.74 -1.25 18.11
C MET A 55 8.19 -1.34 16.65
N GLU A 56 8.44 -2.55 16.17
CA GLU A 56 8.76 -2.79 14.77
C GLU A 56 7.50 -2.76 13.89
N SER A 57 7.64 -2.25 12.65
CA SER A 57 6.55 -2.23 11.67
C SER A 57 6.19 -3.65 11.21
N GLY A 58 4.93 -4.00 11.34
CA GLY A 58 4.39 -5.29 10.92
C GLY A 58 2.87 -5.32 10.99
N THR A 59 2.28 -6.42 10.53
CA THR A 59 0.82 -6.58 10.53
C THR A 59 0.22 -6.49 11.94
N TYR A 60 0.93 -6.97 12.94
CA TYR A 60 0.44 -7.02 14.31
C TYR A 60 0.67 -5.72 15.10
N ALA A 61 1.45 -4.78 14.58
CA ALA A 61 1.78 -3.51 15.25
C ALA A 61 0.57 -2.57 15.39
N TYR A 62 -0.47 -2.71 14.56
CA TYR A 62 -1.61 -1.77 14.55
C TYR A 62 -2.41 -1.76 15.85
N ALA A 63 -2.69 -2.90 16.43
CA ALA A 63 -3.49 -2.98 17.66
C ALA A 63 -2.77 -2.38 18.87
N PRO A 64 -1.52 -2.77 19.19
CA PRO A 64 -0.78 -2.13 20.30
C PRO A 64 -0.46 -0.66 20.00
N PHE A 65 -0.19 -0.26 18.74
CA PHE A 65 -0.05 1.14 18.41
C PHE A 65 -1.29 1.95 18.79
N ARG A 66 -2.48 1.49 18.39
CA ARG A 66 -3.76 2.15 18.75
C ARG A 66 -4.02 2.13 20.25
N PHE A 67 -3.68 1.04 20.92
CA PHE A 67 -3.85 0.96 22.39
C PHE A 67 -3.17 2.13 23.11
N PHE A 68 -1.96 2.51 22.70
CA PHE A 68 -1.22 3.62 23.30
C PHE A 68 -1.63 4.98 22.70
N SER A 69 -1.78 5.09 21.40
CA SER A 69 -2.11 6.36 20.75
C SER A 69 -3.49 6.89 21.14
N ASP A 70 -4.51 6.00 21.27
CA ASP A 70 -5.86 6.37 21.69
C ASP A 70 -5.89 6.88 23.15
N ARG A 71 -4.86 6.59 23.93
CA ARG A 71 -4.65 7.08 25.29
C ARG A 71 -3.74 8.31 25.38
N GLY A 72 -3.39 8.90 24.22
CA GLY A 72 -2.50 10.07 24.16
C GLY A 72 -1.03 9.78 24.50
N ILE A 73 -0.63 8.50 24.52
CA ILE A 73 0.74 8.10 24.80
C ILE A 73 1.57 8.20 23.53
N GLU A 74 2.76 8.76 23.65
CA GLU A 74 3.70 8.86 22.55
C GLU A 74 4.17 7.46 22.12
N VAL A 75 3.82 7.06 20.88
CA VAL A 75 4.14 5.75 20.33
C VAL A 75 4.74 5.89 18.94
N HIS A 76 5.80 5.15 18.68
CA HIS A 76 6.53 5.14 17.41
C HIS A 76 6.60 3.73 16.84
N VAL A 77 6.55 3.66 15.51
CA VAL A 77 6.74 2.40 14.78
C VAL A 77 7.94 2.60 13.87
N VAL A 78 8.94 1.75 14.03
CA VAL A 78 10.18 1.82 13.26
C VAL A 78 10.18 0.79 12.13
N HIS A 79 10.75 1.13 10.97
CA HIS A 79 10.87 0.17 9.88
C HIS A 79 11.79 -0.99 10.25
N ALA A 80 11.32 -2.23 10.03
CA ALA A 80 12.05 -3.48 10.24
C ALA A 80 13.48 -3.49 9.67
N LYS A 81 13.67 -2.85 8.50
CA LYS A 81 14.98 -2.75 7.87
C LYS A 81 15.94 -1.81 8.60
N ALA A 82 15.42 -0.75 9.22
CA ALA A 82 16.23 0.17 10.00
C ALA A 82 16.76 -0.50 11.26
N LEU A 83 15.96 -1.36 11.89
CA LEU A 83 16.39 -2.16 13.04
C LEU A 83 17.44 -3.21 12.65
N LYS A 84 17.27 -3.93 11.54
CA LYS A 84 18.22 -4.98 11.11
C LYS A 84 19.64 -4.48 10.86
N VAL A 85 19.80 -3.27 10.37
CA VAL A 85 21.14 -2.69 10.11
C VAL A 85 21.92 -2.48 11.41
N ILE A 86 21.23 -2.36 12.55
CA ILE A 86 21.84 -2.03 13.85
C ILE A 86 21.90 -3.27 14.76
N THR A 87 21.12 -4.33 14.46
CA THR A 87 20.92 -5.49 15.34
C THR A 87 21.51 -6.80 14.81
N ASP A 88 22.52 -6.75 13.94
CA ASP A 88 23.16 -7.95 13.38
C ASP A 88 23.87 -8.75 14.49
N SER A 89 23.08 -9.56 15.23
CA SER A 89 23.58 -10.48 16.26
C SER A 89 23.09 -11.91 16.01
N ASP A 90 24.00 -12.86 16.05
CA ASP A 90 23.78 -14.30 15.79
C ASP A 90 22.83 -15.02 16.77
N LYS A 91 22.37 -14.34 17.83
CA LYS A 91 21.45 -14.93 18.84
C LYS A 91 20.20 -14.07 19.02
N LYS A 92 19.17 -14.39 18.24
CA LYS A 92 17.83 -13.78 18.40
C LYS A 92 17.04 -14.46 19.50
N THR A 93 16.44 -13.62 20.38
CA THR A 93 15.34 -13.99 21.30
C THR A 93 14.44 -12.79 21.43
N ASP A 94 13.11 -13.00 21.56
CA ASP A 94 12.10 -11.95 21.66
C ASP A 94 12.42 -10.93 22.78
N ARG A 95 13.00 -11.41 23.89
CA ARG A 95 13.50 -10.56 24.98
C ARG A 95 14.61 -9.61 24.54
N LYS A 96 15.59 -10.11 23.78
CA LYS A 96 16.67 -9.26 23.25
C LYS A 96 16.15 -8.27 22.23
N ASP A 97 15.15 -8.67 21.43
CA ASP A 97 14.56 -7.81 20.41
C ASP A 97 13.78 -6.67 21.08
N ALA A 98 12.94 -6.93 22.10
CA ALA A 98 12.26 -5.90 22.89
C ALA A 98 13.23 -4.95 23.60
N LEU A 99 14.28 -5.49 24.23
CA LEU A 99 15.33 -4.68 24.87
C LEU A 99 16.07 -3.81 23.85
N THR A 100 16.36 -4.35 22.68
CA THR A 100 17.04 -3.61 21.60
C THR A 100 16.16 -2.47 21.09
N ILE A 101 14.87 -2.72 20.86
CA ILE A 101 13.91 -1.69 20.46
C ILE A 101 13.85 -0.57 21.54
N ALA A 102 13.82 -0.92 22.82
CA ALA A 102 13.81 0.07 23.91
C ALA A 102 15.09 0.91 23.93
N LYS A 103 16.28 0.29 23.71
CA LYS A 103 17.56 0.99 23.62
C LYS A 103 17.58 1.94 22.41
N MET A 104 17.08 1.50 21.24
CA MET A 104 17.01 2.31 20.04
C MET A 104 16.09 3.53 20.24
N LEU A 105 14.92 3.31 20.86
CA LEU A 105 14.02 4.41 21.22
C LEU A 105 14.72 5.45 22.07
N ARG A 106 15.47 5.01 23.09
CA ARG A 106 16.20 5.91 23.98
C ARG A 106 17.32 6.69 23.24
N LEU A 107 18.11 6.05 22.40
CA LEU A 107 19.16 6.70 21.61
C LEU A 107 18.56 7.69 20.61
N TRP A 108 17.51 7.29 19.92
CA TRP A 108 16.81 8.18 18.98
C TRP A 108 16.22 9.41 19.68
N LYS A 109 15.58 9.24 20.82
CA LYS A 109 15.05 10.36 21.63
C LYS A 109 16.11 11.30 22.15
N LYS A 110 17.34 10.84 22.32
CA LYS A 110 18.50 11.68 22.70
C LYS A 110 19.18 12.34 21.49
N GLY A 111 18.81 11.97 20.28
CA GLY A 111 19.43 12.50 19.05
C GLY A 111 20.76 11.78 18.70
N ASP A 112 21.08 10.65 19.36
CA ASP A 112 22.31 9.93 19.13
C ASP A 112 22.28 9.07 17.85
N ILE A 113 21.06 8.73 17.36
CA ILE A 113 20.85 7.97 16.13
C ILE A 113 19.63 8.49 15.34
N ASP A 114 19.68 8.29 14.03
CA ASP A 114 18.52 8.50 13.14
C ASP A 114 17.80 7.18 12.88
N LEU A 115 16.48 7.17 13.03
CA LEU A 115 15.64 6.02 12.73
C LEU A 115 14.56 6.40 11.72
N GLN A 116 14.38 5.54 10.72
CA GLN A 116 13.29 5.71 9.76
C GLN A 116 11.98 5.19 10.37
N MET A 117 11.12 6.12 10.78
CA MET A 117 9.81 5.80 11.32
C MET A 117 8.83 5.39 10.23
N ALA A 118 7.98 4.43 10.54
CA ALA A 118 6.86 4.04 9.69
C ALA A 118 5.66 4.95 9.96
N TYR A 119 4.98 5.37 8.92
CA TYR A 119 3.70 6.04 9.06
C TYR A 119 2.62 5.05 9.47
N MET A 120 1.90 5.36 10.53
CA MET A 120 0.76 4.56 10.99
C MET A 120 -0.54 5.26 10.60
N PRO A 121 -1.33 4.68 9.67
CA PRO A 121 -2.57 5.27 9.21
C PRO A 121 -3.68 5.15 10.27
N THR A 122 -4.65 6.08 10.22
CA THR A 122 -5.87 6.01 11.04
C THR A 122 -6.72 4.80 10.66
N ARG A 123 -7.79 4.52 11.45
CA ARG A 123 -8.72 3.43 11.15
C ARG A 123 -9.41 3.65 9.80
N GLU A 124 -9.89 4.86 9.56
CA GLU A 124 -10.57 5.24 8.31
C GLU A 124 -9.64 5.12 7.10
N GLN A 125 -8.37 5.51 7.25
CA GLN A 125 -7.36 5.37 6.21
C GLN A 125 -7.04 3.89 5.92
N CYS A 126 -6.98 3.05 6.96
CA CYS A 126 -6.83 1.61 6.78
C CYS A 126 -8.03 1.01 6.05
N GLU A 127 -9.25 1.31 6.48
CA GLU A 127 -10.49 0.83 5.87
C GLU A 127 -10.59 1.25 4.41
N LEU A 128 -10.32 2.52 4.08
CA LEU A 128 -10.31 2.99 2.70
C LEU A 128 -9.27 2.23 1.85
N LYS A 129 -8.11 1.99 2.39
CA LYS A 129 -7.07 1.22 1.71
C LYS A 129 -7.47 -0.23 1.50
N ASP A 130 -8.11 -0.84 2.48
CA ASP A 130 -8.52 -2.24 2.42
C ASP A 130 -9.67 -2.43 1.42
N ILE A 131 -10.67 -1.55 1.39
CA ILE A 131 -11.74 -1.60 0.38
C ILE A 131 -11.21 -1.38 -1.03
N CYS A 132 -10.22 -0.47 -1.21
CA CYS A 132 -9.56 -0.28 -2.50
C CYS A 132 -8.78 -1.52 -2.96
N ARG A 133 -8.14 -2.25 -2.04
CA ARG A 133 -7.48 -3.52 -2.33
C ARG A 133 -8.46 -4.61 -2.69
N TYR A 134 -9.53 -4.73 -1.92
CA TYR A 134 -10.59 -5.69 -2.18
C TYR A 134 -11.20 -5.49 -3.58
N ARG A 135 -11.43 -4.23 -3.97
CA ARG A 135 -11.87 -3.89 -5.33
C ARG A 135 -10.92 -4.41 -6.42
N GLU A 136 -9.61 -4.29 -6.23
CA GLU A 136 -8.63 -4.83 -7.19
C GLU A 136 -8.66 -6.37 -7.23
N GLU A 137 -8.89 -7.03 -6.10
CA GLU A 137 -9.06 -8.47 -6.04
C GLU A 137 -10.31 -8.93 -6.79
N ILE A 138 -11.44 -8.24 -6.61
CA ILE A 138 -12.68 -8.51 -7.36
C ILE A 138 -12.45 -8.27 -8.86
N SER A 139 -11.79 -7.18 -9.25
CA SER A 139 -11.47 -6.91 -10.66
C SER A 139 -10.60 -8.02 -11.28
N LYS A 140 -9.66 -8.55 -10.52
CA LYS A 140 -8.85 -9.70 -10.94
C LYS A 140 -9.70 -10.96 -11.08
N LYS A 141 -10.57 -11.26 -10.11
CA LYS A 141 -11.49 -12.42 -10.16
C LYS A 141 -12.42 -12.36 -11.38
N ILE A 142 -12.95 -11.17 -11.70
CA ILE A 142 -13.74 -10.95 -12.92
C ILE A 142 -12.94 -11.33 -14.18
N GLY A 143 -11.70 -10.86 -14.28
CA GLY A 143 -10.83 -11.18 -15.41
C GLY A 143 -10.48 -12.66 -15.50
N ASP A 144 -10.22 -13.32 -14.36
CA ASP A 144 -9.94 -14.75 -14.29
C ASP A 144 -11.18 -15.57 -14.71
N GLU A 145 -12.35 -15.25 -14.21
CA GLU A 145 -13.59 -15.93 -14.53
C GLU A 145 -14.01 -15.72 -15.99
N THR A 146 -13.85 -14.51 -16.50
CA THR A 146 -14.05 -14.19 -17.92
C THR A 146 -13.21 -15.10 -18.82
N ARG A 147 -11.93 -15.28 -18.49
CA ARG A 147 -11.04 -16.18 -19.27
C ARG A 147 -11.47 -17.64 -19.19
N ARG A 148 -11.90 -18.10 -18.02
CA ARG A 148 -12.41 -19.45 -17.82
C ARG A 148 -13.68 -19.72 -18.61
N ILE A 149 -14.61 -18.73 -18.63
CA ILE A 149 -15.85 -18.82 -19.41
C ILE A 149 -15.51 -18.89 -20.90
N LYS A 150 -14.67 -17.99 -21.42
CA LYS A 150 -14.26 -17.99 -22.83
C LYS A 150 -13.61 -19.34 -23.22
N SER A 151 -12.73 -19.86 -22.37
CA SER A 151 -12.08 -21.17 -22.60
C SER A 151 -13.09 -22.33 -22.58
N HIS A 152 -14.08 -22.29 -21.70
CA HIS A 152 -15.14 -23.30 -21.63
C HIS A 152 -16.01 -23.27 -22.89
N MET A 153 -16.48 -22.09 -23.29
CA MET A 153 -17.26 -21.89 -24.51
C MET A 153 -16.50 -22.37 -25.76
N SER A 154 -15.24 -22.01 -25.88
CA SER A 154 -14.42 -22.43 -27.04
C SER A 154 -14.30 -23.97 -27.15
N ARG A 155 -14.17 -24.68 -26.02
CA ARG A 155 -14.10 -26.16 -26.02
C ARG A 155 -15.41 -26.84 -26.42
N ASN A 156 -16.53 -26.18 -26.17
CA ASN A 156 -17.85 -26.69 -26.46
C ASN A 156 -18.41 -26.19 -27.81
N CYS A 157 -17.58 -25.53 -28.61
CA CYS A 157 -18.02 -24.85 -29.86
C CYS A 157 -19.15 -23.85 -29.66
N GLU A 158 -19.26 -23.28 -28.47
CA GLU A 158 -20.16 -22.18 -28.12
C GLU A 158 -19.49 -20.84 -28.47
N TYR A 159 -20.27 -19.84 -28.81
CA TYR A 159 -19.71 -18.55 -29.24
C TYR A 159 -20.38 -17.37 -28.54
N LEU A 160 -19.66 -16.26 -28.45
CA LEU A 160 -20.17 -14.95 -28.15
C LEU A 160 -20.19 -14.13 -29.44
N PRO A 161 -21.33 -13.52 -29.84
CA PRO A 161 -21.39 -12.67 -31.04
C PRO A 161 -20.32 -11.59 -31.05
N GLU A 162 -19.84 -11.24 -32.24
CA GLU A 162 -18.77 -10.24 -32.45
C GLU A 162 -19.16 -8.85 -31.90
N GLU A 163 -20.45 -8.54 -31.79
CA GLU A 163 -20.95 -7.33 -31.16
C GLU A 163 -20.65 -7.24 -29.65
N PHE A 164 -20.27 -8.36 -29.01
CA PHE A 164 -19.87 -8.45 -27.63
C PHE A 164 -18.39 -8.80 -27.49
N ASP A 165 -17.53 -7.82 -27.25
CA ASP A 165 -16.10 -8.06 -27.00
C ASP A 165 -15.83 -8.94 -25.77
N ASN A 166 -16.72 -8.83 -24.76
CA ASN A 166 -16.59 -9.51 -23.48
C ASN A 166 -17.92 -9.49 -22.72
N PHE A 167 -17.93 -10.01 -21.48
CA PHE A 167 -19.11 -10.07 -20.62
C PHE A 167 -19.34 -8.81 -19.77
N GLN A 168 -18.79 -7.65 -20.13
CA GLN A 168 -18.95 -6.40 -19.36
C GLN A 168 -20.41 -5.90 -19.37
N THR A 169 -21.12 -6.08 -20.49
CA THR A 169 -22.50 -5.65 -20.63
C THR A 169 -23.48 -6.71 -20.12
N GLU A 170 -24.58 -6.29 -19.55
CA GLU A 170 -25.65 -7.17 -19.14
C GLU A 170 -26.22 -7.97 -20.33
N LYS A 171 -26.35 -7.32 -21.49
CA LYS A 171 -26.83 -7.94 -22.73
C LYS A 171 -25.98 -9.16 -23.14
N ALA A 172 -24.66 -9.04 -23.06
CA ALA A 172 -23.75 -10.14 -23.35
C ALA A 172 -23.96 -11.33 -22.38
N ARG A 173 -24.13 -11.04 -21.10
CA ARG A 173 -24.38 -12.07 -20.08
C ARG A 173 -25.73 -12.77 -20.24
N GLN A 174 -26.78 -11.98 -20.56
CA GLN A 174 -28.10 -12.50 -20.85
C GLN A 174 -28.13 -13.36 -22.11
N PHE A 175 -27.41 -12.93 -23.17
CA PHE A 175 -27.27 -13.74 -24.40
C PHE A 175 -26.74 -15.14 -24.08
N VAL A 176 -25.64 -15.25 -23.34
CA VAL A 176 -25.07 -16.55 -22.99
C VAL A 176 -26.05 -17.40 -22.17
N LYS A 177 -26.72 -16.81 -21.18
CA LYS A 177 -27.69 -17.52 -20.33
C LYS A 177 -28.92 -18.01 -21.12
N SER A 178 -29.39 -17.24 -22.08
CA SER A 178 -30.56 -17.62 -22.90
C SER A 178 -30.22 -18.61 -24.00
N THR A 179 -28.99 -18.53 -24.57
CA THR A 179 -28.59 -19.36 -25.70
C THR A 179 -28.12 -20.77 -25.25
N TYR A 180 -27.46 -20.86 -24.10
CA TYR A 180 -26.83 -22.09 -23.61
C TYR A 180 -27.37 -22.58 -22.26
N PRO A 181 -28.71 -22.59 -22.00
CA PRO A 181 -29.27 -22.89 -20.68
C PRO A 181 -29.01 -24.30 -20.20
N LYS A 182 -28.68 -25.21 -21.11
CA LYS A 182 -28.43 -26.65 -20.80
C LYS A 182 -27.00 -26.91 -20.29
N ASP A 183 -26.05 -25.98 -20.55
CA ASP A 183 -24.69 -26.09 -20.00
C ASP A 183 -24.67 -25.63 -18.54
N ARG A 184 -24.82 -26.57 -17.62
CA ARG A 184 -24.86 -26.30 -16.17
C ARG A 184 -23.59 -25.67 -15.66
N THR A 185 -22.43 -26.02 -16.23
CA THR A 185 -21.14 -25.47 -15.82
C THR A 185 -21.02 -24.00 -16.26
N LEU A 186 -21.40 -23.72 -17.51
CA LEU A 186 -21.42 -22.35 -18.03
C LEU A 186 -22.38 -21.48 -17.24
N MET A 187 -23.59 -21.98 -16.93
CA MET A 187 -24.57 -21.22 -16.12
C MET A 187 -24.02 -20.85 -14.75
N ARG A 188 -23.43 -21.79 -14.01
CA ARG A 188 -22.83 -21.50 -12.70
C ARG A 188 -21.70 -20.50 -12.79
N ARG A 189 -20.86 -20.56 -13.84
CA ARG A 189 -19.79 -19.58 -14.07
C ARG A 189 -20.35 -18.20 -14.39
N MET A 190 -21.43 -18.14 -15.19
CA MET A 190 -22.10 -16.87 -15.49
C MET A 190 -22.73 -16.26 -14.25
N ASP A 191 -23.36 -17.04 -13.38
CA ASP A 191 -23.89 -16.56 -12.11
C ASP A 191 -22.78 -16.01 -11.22
N CYS A 192 -21.69 -16.75 -11.05
CA CYS A 192 -20.51 -16.27 -10.31
C CYS A 192 -19.94 -14.96 -10.91
N LEU A 193 -19.89 -14.85 -12.23
CA LEU A 193 -19.40 -13.63 -12.89
C LEU A 193 -20.35 -12.43 -12.63
N ILE A 194 -21.67 -12.67 -12.67
CA ILE A 194 -22.68 -11.64 -12.36
C ILE A 194 -22.52 -11.15 -10.92
N ASP A 195 -22.38 -12.06 -9.96
CA ASP A 195 -22.17 -11.73 -8.55
C ASP A 195 -20.91 -10.89 -8.35
N LEU A 196 -19.81 -11.23 -9.05
CA LEU A 196 -18.57 -10.44 -9.02
C LEU A 196 -18.76 -9.03 -9.59
N PHE A 197 -19.57 -8.85 -10.63
CA PHE A 197 -19.89 -7.51 -11.16
C PHE A 197 -20.74 -6.72 -10.17
N ASN A 198 -21.74 -7.32 -9.57
CA ASN A 198 -22.58 -6.69 -8.55
C ASN A 198 -21.74 -6.23 -7.36
N GLU A 199 -20.88 -7.10 -6.85
CA GLU A 199 -19.96 -6.77 -5.76
C GLU A 199 -19.02 -5.61 -6.12
N ARG A 200 -18.46 -5.62 -7.34
CA ARG A 200 -17.63 -4.51 -7.83
C ARG A 200 -18.37 -3.18 -7.83
N ASP A 201 -19.65 -3.19 -8.22
CA ASP A 201 -20.46 -1.97 -8.33
C ASP A 201 -20.86 -1.45 -6.93
N LEU A 202 -21.15 -2.34 -5.97
CA LEU A 202 -21.36 -1.98 -4.56
C LEU A 202 -20.10 -1.36 -3.94
N ILE A 203 -18.93 -1.96 -4.17
CA ILE A 203 -17.64 -1.41 -3.69
C ILE A 203 -17.38 -0.03 -4.32
N LYS A 204 -17.77 0.16 -5.58
CA LYS A 204 -17.63 1.46 -6.25
C LYS A 204 -18.39 2.56 -5.50
N GLU A 205 -19.64 2.29 -5.14
CA GLU A 205 -20.50 3.23 -4.39
C GLU A 205 -19.90 3.52 -2.99
N ASP A 206 -19.44 2.48 -2.28
CA ASP A 206 -18.80 2.65 -0.98
C ASP A 206 -17.52 3.51 -1.07
N VAL A 207 -16.64 3.24 -2.04
CA VAL A 207 -15.41 4.02 -2.26
C VAL A 207 -15.71 5.49 -2.61
N GLU A 208 -16.74 5.75 -3.44
CA GLU A 208 -17.12 7.10 -3.84
C GLU A 208 -17.74 7.88 -2.67
N SER A 209 -18.43 7.22 -1.76
CA SER A 209 -19.03 7.84 -0.57
C SER A 209 -18.03 8.28 0.49
N ARG A 210 -16.83 7.67 0.54
CA ARG A 210 -15.83 7.89 1.60
C ARG A 210 -14.98 9.15 1.43
N LEU A 211 -14.86 9.70 0.22
CA LEU A 211 -14.09 10.92 -0.07
C LEU A 211 -14.91 11.92 -0.92
N PRO A 212 -16.10 12.34 -0.47
CA PRO A 212 -16.89 13.32 -1.21
C PRO A 212 -16.17 14.67 -1.19
N GLY A 213 -16.01 15.29 -2.38
CA GLY A 213 -15.48 16.65 -2.49
C GLY A 213 -13.99 16.83 -2.13
N SER A 214 -13.21 15.75 -2.06
CA SER A 214 -11.78 15.85 -1.81
C SER A 214 -11.07 16.59 -2.95
N ARG A 215 -10.45 17.75 -2.64
CA ARG A 215 -9.68 18.54 -3.62
C ARG A 215 -8.56 17.73 -4.24
N ASP A 216 -7.88 16.87 -3.48
CA ASP A 216 -6.80 16.01 -3.98
C ASP A 216 -7.30 15.01 -5.02
N VAL A 217 -8.49 14.42 -4.79
CA VAL A 217 -9.13 13.53 -5.76
C VAL A 217 -9.49 14.28 -7.03
N GLU A 218 -10.01 15.50 -6.93
CA GLU A 218 -10.34 16.34 -8.09
C GLU A 218 -9.09 16.70 -8.90
N LEU A 219 -8.02 17.12 -8.23
CA LEU A 219 -6.74 17.41 -8.85
C LEU A 219 -6.19 16.21 -9.63
N LEU A 220 -6.29 15.02 -9.06
CA LEU A 220 -5.86 13.78 -9.73
C LEU A 220 -6.75 13.44 -10.93
N CYS A 221 -8.06 13.65 -10.83
CA CYS A 221 -8.99 13.46 -11.95
C CYS A 221 -8.70 14.40 -13.14
N GLY A 222 -8.08 15.55 -12.89
CA GLY A 222 -7.60 16.47 -13.92
C GLY A 222 -6.42 15.94 -14.73
N ILE A 223 -5.78 14.85 -14.30
CA ILE A 223 -4.68 14.22 -15.05
C ILE A 223 -5.28 13.20 -16.02
N PRO A 224 -5.10 13.37 -17.36
CA PRO A 224 -5.60 12.41 -18.34
C PRO A 224 -5.11 11.00 -18.05
N GLY A 225 -6.04 10.04 -18.00
CA GLY A 225 -5.76 8.64 -17.64
C GLY A 225 -6.05 8.30 -16.18
N ILE A 226 -6.42 9.26 -15.34
CA ILE A 226 -6.85 9.05 -13.96
C ILE A 226 -8.35 9.33 -13.83
N GLY A 227 -9.15 8.28 -13.70
CA GLY A 227 -10.57 8.41 -13.35
C GLY A 227 -10.76 8.50 -11.83
N ARG A 228 -11.96 8.92 -11.38
CA ARG A 228 -12.29 9.16 -9.96
C ARG A 228 -11.91 7.98 -9.05
N GLN A 229 -12.27 6.77 -9.41
CA GLN A 229 -11.93 5.58 -8.62
C GLN A 229 -10.42 5.35 -8.49
N THR A 230 -9.68 5.56 -9.59
CA THR A 230 -8.22 5.44 -9.58
C THR A 230 -7.60 6.54 -8.73
N ALA A 231 -8.16 7.76 -8.77
CA ALA A 231 -7.72 8.86 -7.90
C ALA A 231 -7.90 8.52 -6.41
N VAL A 232 -9.06 7.97 -6.03
CA VAL A 232 -9.30 7.52 -4.65
C VAL A 232 -8.33 6.40 -4.25
N GLN A 233 -8.09 5.42 -5.12
CA GLN A 233 -7.10 4.36 -4.88
C GLN A 233 -5.69 4.93 -4.66
N ILE A 234 -5.26 5.90 -5.47
CA ILE A 234 -3.96 6.57 -5.31
C ILE A 234 -3.92 7.30 -3.96
N MET A 235 -4.96 8.06 -3.62
CA MET A 235 -5.03 8.79 -2.35
C MET A 235 -5.09 7.87 -1.13
N SER A 236 -5.78 6.73 -1.20
CA SER A 236 -5.79 5.74 -0.10
C SER A 236 -4.40 5.19 0.25
N MET A 237 -3.45 5.26 -0.70
CA MET A 237 -2.07 4.79 -0.50
C MET A 237 -1.10 5.93 -0.18
N ILE A 238 -1.29 7.11 -0.77
CA ILE A 238 -0.48 8.30 -0.48
C ILE A 238 -0.89 8.88 0.89
N VAL A 239 -2.18 8.88 1.18
CA VAL A 239 -2.83 9.45 2.38
C VAL A 239 -2.66 10.97 2.46
N ASP A 240 -1.45 11.45 2.68
CA ASP A 240 -1.05 12.86 2.70
C ASP A 240 0.28 13.00 1.94
N VAL A 241 0.28 13.84 0.92
CA VAL A 241 1.49 14.13 0.12
C VAL A 241 2.55 14.86 0.93
N ASN A 242 2.15 15.61 1.98
CA ASN A 242 3.05 16.41 2.80
C ASN A 242 4.00 15.59 3.67
N ARG A 243 3.69 14.31 3.90
CA ARG A 243 4.60 13.38 4.58
C ARG A 243 5.86 13.04 3.79
N PHE A 244 5.91 13.40 2.50
CA PHE A 244 7.08 13.22 1.66
C PHE A 244 7.76 14.57 1.39
N THR A 245 9.07 14.62 1.60
CA THR A 245 9.86 15.85 1.37
C THR A 245 9.94 16.20 -0.10
N ASP A 246 9.99 15.16 -0.96
CA ASP A 246 10.17 15.28 -2.40
C ASP A 246 9.54 14.09 -3.15
N ALA A 247 9.47 14.20 -4.47
CA ALA A 247 8.93 13.16 -5.34
C ALA A 247 9.76 11.86 -5.32
N GLU A 248 11.06 11.93 -5.03
CA GLU A 248 11.93 10.76 -5.00
C GLU A 248 11.62 9.89 -3.77
N LYS A 249 11.34 10.52 -2.63
CA LYS A 249 10.90 9.81 -1.41
C LYS A 249 9.56 9.11 -1.63
N LEU A 250 8.61 9.75 -2.34
CA LEU A 250 7.35 9.11 -2.74
C LEU A 250 7.61 7.91 -3.66
N CYS A 251 8.47 8.06 -4.66
CA CYS A 251 8.83 6.96 -5.57
C CYS A 251 9.54 5.81 -4.83
N ALA A 252 10.43 6.14 -3.88
CA ALA A 252 11.13 5.16 -3.06
C ALA A 252 10.16 4.39 -2.13
N TYR A 253 9.20 5.09 -1.53
CA TYR A 253 8.16 4.50 -0.67
C TYR A 253 7.35 3.42 -1.40
N PHE A 254 7.03 3.62 -2.68
CA PHE A 254 6.34 2.64 -3.50
C PHE A 254 7.26 1.67 -4.25
N GLY A 255 8.58 1.75 -3.99
CA GLY A 255 9.58 0.86 -4.59
C GLY A 255 9.74 1.04 -6.09
N MET A 256 9.49 2.25 -6.60
CA MET A 256 9.62 2.63 -8.00
C MET A 256 10.98 3.29 -8.29
N VAL A 257 12.00 2.99 -7.49
CA VAL A 257 13.38 3.44 -7.67
C VAL A 257 14.29 2.25 -7.97
N PRO A 258 15.35 2.42 -8.78
CA PRO A 258 16.35 1.40 -8.99
C PRO A 258 17.12 1.12 -7.69
N ARG A 259 17.64 -0.10 -7.55
CA ARG A 259 18.66 -0.38 -6.53
C ARG A 259 19.96 0.27 -7.00
N VAL A 260 20.53 1.08 -6.14
CA VAL A 260 21.87 1.65 -6.35
C VAL A 260 22.86 0.83 -5.51
N ARG A 261 23.95 0.40 -6.12
CA ARG A 261 25.08 -0.20 -5.43
C ARG A 261 26.32 0.55 -5.89
N ASP A 262 26.86 1.33 -4.97
CA ASP A 262 28.12 2.01 -5.20
C ASP A 262 29.27 1.13 -4.70
N SER A 263 30.14 0.76 -5.59
CA SER A 263 31.40 0.11 -5.23
C SER A 263 32.53 0.69 -6.08
N GLY A 264 33.59 1.18 -5.43
CA GLY A 264 34.78 1.67 -6.10
C GLY A 264 34.54 2.88 -7.04
N GLY A 265 33.63 3.80 -6.65
CA GLY A 265 33.34 5.03 -7.43
C GLY A 265 32.52 4.83 -8.70
N LYS A 266 31.98 3.62 -8.94
CA LYS A 266 31.05 3.34 -10.04
C LYS A 266 29.64 3.08 -9.52
N GLU A 267 28.68 3.91 -9.95
CA GLU A 267 27.26 3.69 -9.68
C GLU A 267 26.71 2.57 -10.57
N HIS A 268 26.26 1.49 -9.97
CA HIS A 268 25.54 0.43 -10.66
C HIS A 268 24.04 0.50 -10.38
N HIS A 269 23.27 0.91 -11.39
CA HIS A 269 21.83 0.89 -11.35
C HIS A 269 21.28 -0.52 -11.58
N GLY A 270 20.78 -1.15 -10.52
CA GLY A 270 20.15 -2.47 -10.57
C GLY A 270 18.68 -2.43 -10.95
N ARG A 271 17.99 -3.57 -10.77
CA ARG A 271 16.53 -3.67 -10.94
C ARG A 271 15.81 -2.81 -9.90
N MET A 272 14.53 -2.45 -10.16
CA MET A 272 13.68 -1.74 -9.18
C MET A 272 13.68 -2.46 -7.84
N THR A 273 13.65 -1.68 -6.76
CA THR A 273 13.64 -2.20 -5.38
C THR A 273 12.42 -3.07 -5.11
N LYS A 274 11.27 -2.74 -5.71
CA LYS A 274 9.95 -3.37 -5.49
C LYS A 274 9.53 -3.41 -4.01
N ASN A 275 10.19 -2.63 -3.16
CA ASN A 275 9.75 -2.40 -1.79
C ASN A 275 8.46 -1.57 -1.81
N GLY A 276 7.58 -1.77 -0.84
CA GLY A 276 6.32 -1.04 -0.79
C GLY A 276 5.18 -1.67 -1.59
N ASP A 277 4.10 -0.95 -1.77
CA ASP A 277 2.82 -1.48 -2.22
C ASP A 277 2.83 -1.89 -3.71
N ARG A 278 2.54 -3.18 -3.96
CA ARG A 278 2.45 -3.72 -5.33
C ARG A 278 1.28 -3.11 -6.11
N MET A 279 0.16 -2.84 -5.42
CA MET A 279 -1.04 -2.30 -6.06
C MET A 279 -0.76 -0.92 -6.65
N MET A 280 -0.06 -0.04 -5.90
CA MET A 280 0.33 1.27 -6.43
C MET A 280 1.14 1.16 -7.72
N ARG A 281 2.11 0.25 -7.79
CA ARG A 281 2.90 0.06 -9.02
C ARG A 281 2.04 -0.37 -10.20
N MET A 282 1.10 -1.30 -10.00
CA MET A 282 0.15 -1.73 -11.03
C MET A 282 -0.76 -0.58 -11.50
N ILE A 283 -1.27 0.21 -10.56
CA ILE A 283 -2.10 1.38 -10.88
C ILE A 283 -1.28 2.39 -11.70
N MET A 284 -0.05 2.68 -11.29
CA MET A 284 0.80 3.61 -12.01
C MET A 284 1.14 3.15 -13.44
N GLU A 285 1.34 1.85 -13.67
CA GLU A 285 1.53 1.30 -15.02
C GLU A 285 0.27 1.51 -15.88
N ARG A 286 -0.93 1.19 -15.36
CA ARG A 286 -2.21 1.39 -16.07
C ARG A 286 -2.49 2.86 -16.36
N VAL A 287 -2.31 3.72 -15.36
CA VAL A 287 -2.49 5.17 -15.50
C VAL A 287 -1.55 5.73 -16.57
N THR A 288 -0.29 5.35 -16.52
CA THR A 288 0.72 5.84 -17.49
C THR A 288 0.41 5.34 -18.89
N GLU A 289 0.01 4.09 -19.05
CA GLU A 289 -0.39 3.53 -20.35
C GLU A 289 -1.59 4.30 -20.93
N SER A 290 -2.62 4.56 -20.11
CA SER A 290 -3.77 5.36 -20.52
C SER A 290 -3.37 6.80 -20.85
N HIS A 291 -2.53 7.41 -20.03
CA HIS A 291 -2.07 8.78 -20.22
C HIS A 291 -1.30 8.98 -21.53
N VAL A 292 -0.35 8.09 -21.84
CA VAL A 292 0.48 8.21 -23.06
C VAL A 292 -0.31 7.98 -24.36
N ARG A 293 -1.46 7.33 -24.29
CA ARG A 293 -2.39 7.16 -25.41
C ARG A 293 -3.25 8.39 -25.65
N ASN A 294 -3.63 9.10 -24.58
CA ASN A 294 -4.66 10.14 -24.63
C ASN A 294 -4.14 11.56 -24.40
N CYS A 295 -2.87 11.75 -24.07
CA CYS A 295 -2.32 13.06 -23.73
C CYS A 295 -0.91 13.24 -24.30
N ASN A 296 -0.66 14.38 -24.96
CA ASN A 296 0.68 14.77 -25.35
C ASN A 296 1.30 15.63 -24.25
N SER A 297 2.12 15.02 -23.41
CA SER A 297 2.73 15.63 -22.24
C SER A 297 4.22 15.33 -22.13
N SER A 298 4.90 15.93 -21.16
CA SER A 298 6.29 15.59 -20.85
C SER A 298 6.48 14.11 -20.48
N VAL A 299 5.47 13.45 -19.90
CA VAL A 299 5.49 12.00 -19.61
C VAL A 299 5.43 11.20 -20.90
N THR A 300 4.56 11.61 -21.85
CA THR A 300 4.42 10.95 -23.15
C THR A 300 5.67 11.09 -24.00
N LYS A 301 6.25 12.30 -24.05
CA LYS A 301 7.54 12.55 -24.75
C LYS A 301 8.65 11.68 -24.16
N TYR A 302 8.71 11.61 -22.82
CA TYR A 302 9.69 10.79 -22.10
C TYR A 302 9.50 9.28 -22.38
N TYR A 303 8.26 8.79 -22.36
CA TYR A 303 7.94 7.39 -22.68
C TYR A 303 8.38 7.03 -24.11
N LYS A 304 8.02 7.86 -25.11
CA LYS A 304 8.38 7.61 -26.53
C LYS A 304 9.90 7.49 -26.69
N ARG A 305 10.67 8.42 -26.14
CA ARG A 305 12.14 8.36 -26.16
C ARG A 305 12.67 7.09 -25.50
N LYS A 306 12.19 6.76 -24.30
CA LYS A 306 12.64 5.57 -23.57
C LYS A 306 12.23 4.26 -24.24
N ARG A 307 11.14 4.25 -25.01
CA ARG A 307 10.71 3.08 -25.76
C ARG A 307 11.71 2.71 -26.86
N GLU A 308 12.30 3.69 -27.51
CA GLU A 308 13.36 3.49 -28.52
C GLU A 308 14.64 2.93 -27.88
N GLU A 309 14.99 3.40 -26.68
CA GLU A 309 16.22 2.99 -25.98
C GLU A 309 16.13 1.58 -25.36
N MET A 310 14.98 1.20 -24.77
CA MET A 310 14.90 0.01 -23.92
C MET A 310 13.67 -0.88 -24.11
N GLY A 311 12.85 -0.58 -25.12
CA GLY A 311 11.62 -1.30 -25.45
C GLY A 311 10.42 -0.94 -24.57
N THR A 312 9.22 -1.32 -25.03
CA THR A 312 7.92 -0.87 -24.52
C THR A 312 7.75 -1.08 -23.02
N LYS A 313 8.02 -2.29 -22.52
CA LYS A 313 7.72 -2.65 -21.12
C LYS A 313 8.62 -1.91 -20.12
N LYS A 314 9.91 -1.81 -20.40
CA LYS A 314 10.85 -1.09 -19.54
C LYS A 314 10.59 0.42 -19.57
N ALA A 315 10.30 0.96 -20.75
CA ALA A 315 9.96 2.36 -20.94
C ALA A 315 8.69 2.75 -20.17
N LEU A 316 7.65 1.89 -20.18
CA LEU A 316 6.42 2.12 -19.42
C LEU A 316 6.69 2.20 -17.91
N ILE A 317 7.46 1.26 -17.36
CA ILE A 317 7.83 1.27 -15.94
C ILE A 317 8.60 2.56 -15.58
N THR A 318 9.52 2.98 -16.44
CA THR A 318 10.31 4.19 -16.20
C THR A 318 9.44 5.46 -16.30
N ALA A 319 8.51 5.50 -17.26
CA ALA A 319 7.54 6.58 -17.38
C ALA A 319 6.54 6.61 -16.23
N SER A 320 6.20 5.45 -15.64
CA SER A 320 5.33 5.36 -14.46
C SER A 320 5.96 6.03 -13.23
N ARG A 321 7.28 5.94 -13.08
CA ARG A 321 7.99 6.72 -12.04
C ARG A 321 7.85 8.22 -12.30
N LYS A 322 8.01 8.67 -13.55
CA LYS A 322 7.83 10.08 -13.90
C LYS A 322 6.39 10.54 -13.69
N MET A 323 5.40 9.71 -14.01
CA MET A 323 3.98 9.98 -13.73
C MET A 323 3.73 10.16 -12.22
N LEU A 324 4.32 9.31 -11.39
CA LEU A 324 4.20 9.46 -9.92
C LEU A 324 4.83 10.77 -9.42
N SER A 325 5.92 11.22 -10.03
CA SER A 325 6.50 12.55 -9.74
C SER A 325 5.58 13.70 -10.18
N VAL A 326 4.85 13.54 -11.28
CA VAL A 326 3.83 14.52 -11.72
C VAL A 326 2.67 14.55 -10.72
N ILE A 327 2.18 13.40 -10.29
CA ILE A 327 1.14 13.29 -9.25
C ILE A 327 1.59 14.00 -7.96
N TYR A 328 2.82 13.77 -7.51
CA TYR A 328 3.40 14.47 -6.36
C TYR A 328 3.37 15.99 -6.55
N ALA A 329 3.81 16.48 -7.70
CA ALA A 329 3.87 17.93 -7.99
C ALA A 329 2.48 18.57 -8.01
N VAL A 330 1.49 17.89 -8.61
CA VAL A 330 0.08 18.35 -8.66
C VAL A 330 -0.49 18.43 -7.24
N LEU A 331 -0.38 17.36 -6.45
CA LEU A 331 -0.88 17.33 -5.08
C LEU A 331 -0.16 18.35 -4.17
N LYS A 332 1.16 18.45 -4.29
CA LYS A 332 1.97 19.36 -3.45
C LYS A 332 1.71 20.84 -3.75
N SER A 333 1.48 21.17 -5.03
CA SER A 333 1.21 22.56 -5.43
C SER A 333 -0.27 22.94 -5.29
N GLY A 334 -1.20 21.99 -5.19
CA GLY A 334 -2.64 22.22 -5.22
C GLY A 334 -3.15 22.82 -6.55
N LYS A 335 -2.33 22.78 -7.61
CA LYS A 335 -2.66 23.32 -8.94
C LYS A 335 -3.04 22.23 -9.91
N ASP A 336 -3.98 22.54 -10.80
CA ASP A 336 -4.42 21.64 -11.83
C ASP A 336 -3.27 21.23 -12.77
N PHE A 337 -3.34 19.99 -13.23
CA PHE A 337 -2.38 19.46 -14.20
C PHE A 337 -2.40 20.28 -15.50
N ARG A 338 -1.24 20.67 -15.97
CA ARG A 338 -1.06 21.33 -17.29
C ARG A 338 -0.09 20.49 -18.10
N PRO A 339 -0.50 19.99 -19.29
CA PRO A 339 0.45 19.38 -20.20
C PRO A 339 1.53 20.42 -20.53
N ALA A 340 2.79 20.10 -20.26
CA ALA A 340 3.87 20.95 -20.73
C ALA A 340 3.92 20.85 -22.25
N ALA A 341 3.96 22.01 -22.89
CA ALA A 341 4.05 22.17 -24.35
C ALA A 341 5.24 21.41 -24.98
#